data_42dc2c03f582edfe41d6a3ea1d48cbfc
#
_entry.id   42dc2c03f582edfe41d6a3ea1d48cbfc
#
_cell.length_a   1.000
_cell.length_b   1.000
_cell.length_c   1.000
_cell.angle_alpha   90.00
_cell.angle_beta   90.00
_cell.angle_gamma   90.00
#
_symmetry.space_group_name_H-M   'P 1'
#
loop_
_entity.id
_entity.type
_entity.pdbx_description
1 polymer ?
#
loop_
_entity_poly.entity_id
_entity_poly.type
_entity_poly.pdbx_seq_one_letter_code
_entity_poly.pdbx_strand_id
1 'polypeptide(L)'
;MLEPLLVQGIQPGGQLTITTDVENWPGDREVMGPDLMVRMEDHARAVGTKIVSDHITSIELAARPFSAEGDSGATYTADAVILATGAQANWLGLPSEEKFKGFGVSACATCDGFFYRGKEVAVVGGGNTAVEEALFLTNFATKVTLIHRRDKLRADRILQHRLFENPKTEILWDHTVDEILGSDSPPGVEGVRIRHVRSGQTTVVPCAGFFVAIGHSPASELVRDQLETHSGGYVVTGPDSTATSVPGVFAAGDLTDREFRQAVTSAGMGCMAALEAERFLAESDG
;
A
#
# COMPACT_ATOMS: atom_id res chain seq x y z
N MET A 1 -4.21 31.10 -12.32
CA MET A 1 -4.73 29.72 -12.06
C MET A 1 -3.57 28.80 -12.40
N LEU A 2 -3.22 27.88 -11.50
CA LEU A 2 -2.18 26.92 -11.80
C LEU A 2 -2.61 25.99 -12.94
N GLU A 3 -1.67 25.54 -13.75
CA GLU A 3 -1.91 24.59 -14.87
C GLU A 3 -1.34 23.21 -14.48
N PRO A 4 -2.05 22.42 -13.66
CA PRO A 4 -1.54 21.17 -13.17
C PRO A 4 -1.45 20.15 -14.31
N LEU A 5 -0.30 19.48 -14.40
CA LEU A 5 -0.08 18.33 -15.25
C LEU A 5 0.07 17.09 -14.36
N LEU A 6 -0.78 16.08 -14.54
CA LEU A 6 -0.66 14.78 -13.90
C LEU A 6 -0.07 13.79 -14.90
N VAL A 7 1.08 13.23 -14.55
CA VAL A 7 1.69 12.12 -15.29
C VAL A 7 1.31 10.84 -14.56
N GLN A 8 0.40 10.06 -15.15
CA GLN A 8 0.02 8.76 -14.60
C GLN A 8 0.94 7.68 -15.18
N GLY A 9 1.55 6.87 -14.30
CA GLY A 9 2.50 5.85 -14.72
C GLY A 9 1.85 4.65 -15.43
N ILE A 10 2.53 3.51 -15.35
CA ILE A 10 2.10 2.26 -16.02
C ILE A 10 0.83 1.64 -15.42
N GLN A 11 0.44 2.04 -14.22
CA GLN A 11 -0.79 1.59 -13.54
C GLN A 11 -1.62 2.82 -13.13
N PRO A 12 -2.39 3.40 -14.06
CA PRO A 12 -3.27 4.53 -13.75
C PRO A 12 -4.26 4.18 -12.64
N GLY A 13 -4.36 5.03 -11.60
CA GLY A 13 -5.20 4.77 -10.44
C GLY A 13 -4.55 3.90 -9.35
N GLY A 14 -3.36 3.35 -9.60
CA GLY A 14 -2.54 2.67 -8.60
C GLY A 14 -3.20 1.44 -7.97
N GLN A 15 -2.96 1.21 -6.67
CA GLN A 15 -3.44 0.02 -5.96
C GLN A 15 -4.97 -0.12 -5.93
N LEU A 16 -5.72 0.99 -6.00
CA LEU A 16 -7.18 0.94 -6.01
C LEU A 16 -7.74 0.25 -7.25
N THR A 17 -7.03 0.27 -8.39
CA THR A 17 -7.52 -0.40 -9.61
C THR A 17 -7.48 -1.92 -9.55
N ILE A 18 -6.78 -2.49 -8.58
CA ILE A 18 -6.73 -3.93 -8.29
C ILE A 18 -7.43 -4.29 -6.97
N THR A 19 -8.04 -3.31 -6.31
CA THR A 19 -8.85 -3.49 -5.10
C THR A 19 -10.30 -3.68 -5.49
N THR A 20 -10.96 -4.71 -4.96
CA THR A 20 -12.39 -4.96 -5.22
C THR A 20 -13.23 -3.90 -4.51
N ASP A 21 -13.72 -4.20 -3.34
CA ASP A 21 -14.68 -3.35 -2.61
C ASP A 21 -13.95 -2.40 -1.65
N VAL A 22 -14.29 -1.12 -1.73
CA VAL A 22 -13.80 -0.06 -0.83
C VAL A 22 -14.99 0.40 0.00
N GLU A 23 -15.01 0.04 1.28
CA GLU A 23 -16.11 0.33 2.21
C GLU A 23 -15.81 1.52 3.15
N ASN A 24 -14.60 2.05 3.10
CA ASN A 24 -14.16 3.13 3.98
C ASN A 24 -13.89 4.45 3.24
N TRP A 25 -14.42 4.60 2.03
CA TRP A 25 -14.41 5.87 1.31
C TRP A 25 -15.60 6.74 1.73
N PRO A 26 -15.38 7.95 2.31
CA PRO A 26 -16.46 8.83 2.75
C PRO A 26 -17.36 9.27 1.58
N GLY A 27 -18.66 9.06 1.75
CA GLY A 27 -19.66 9.43 0.75
C GLY A 27 -20.21 8.25 -0.07
N ASP A 28 -19.52 7.11 -0.07
CA ASP A 28 -20.01 5.86 -0.65
C ASP A 28 -20.14 4.80 0.44
N ARG A 29 -21.24 4.05 0.41
CA ARG A 29 -21.42 2.92 1.32
C ARG A 29 -20.45 1.78 0.96
N GLU A 30 -20.25 1.59 -0.34
CA GLU A 30 -19.44 0.57 -0.97
C GLU A 30 -19.17 1.02 -2.39
N VAL A 31 -17.95 0.97 -2.84
CA VAL A 31 -17.56 1.31 -4.21
C VAL A 31 -16.42 0.40 -4.67
N MET A 32 -16.48 -0.05 -5.90
CA MET A 32 -15.35 -0.77 -6.50
C MET A 32 -14.15 0.17 -6.64
N GLY A 33 -12.97 -0.32 -6.28
CA GLY A 33 -11.75 0.49 -6.40
C GLY A 33 -11.52 1.07 -7.80
N PRO A 34 -11.67 0.29 -8.90
CA PRO A 34 -11.60 0.81 -10.26
C PRO A 34 -12.62 1.91 -10.55
N ASP A 35 -13.88 1.75 -10.11
CA ASP A 35 -14.94 2.74 -10.32
C ASP A 35 -14.66 4.05 -9.56
N LEU A 36 -14.12 3.95 -8.35
CA LEU A 36 -13.68 5.10 -7.58
C LEU A 36 -12.58 5.87 -8.35
N MET A 37 -11.60 5.17 -8.92
CA MET A 37 -10.51 5.82 -9.66
C MET A 37 -10.99 6.47 -10.95
N VAL A 38 -11.93 5.87 -11.68
CA VAL A 38 -12.55 6.49 -12.86
C VAL A 38 -13.25 7.79 -12.46
N ARG A 39 -14.04 7.79 -11.39
CA ARG A 39 -14.73 9.00 -10.88
C ARG A 39 -13.74 10.09 -10.46
N MET A 40 -12.62 9.73 -9.83
CA MET A 40 -11.58 10.68 -9.44
C MET A 40 -10.85 11.27 -10.64
N GLU A 41 -10.55 10.46 -11.66
CA GLU A 41 -9.95 10.93 -12.91
C GLU A 41 -10.89 11.88 -13.67
N ASP A 42 -12.15 11.51 -13.83
CA ASP A 42 -13.18 12.34 -14.46
C ASP A 42 -13.33 13.69 -13.73
N HIS A 43 -13.31 13.67 -12.39
CA HIS A 43 -13.36 14.90 -11.60
C HIS A 43 -12.11 15.76 -11.84
N ALA A 44 -10.90 15.19 -11.82
CA ALA A 44 -9.68 15.94 -12.07
C ALA A 44 -9.68 16.59 -13.47
N ARG A 45 -10.14 15.88 -14.50
CA ARG A 45 -10.30 16.42 -15.87
C ARG A 45 -11.35 17.53 -15.93
N ALA A 46 -12.48 17.35 -15.23
CA ALA A 46 -13.57 18.34 -15.23
C ALA A 46 -13.15 19.68 -14.62
N VAL A 47 -12.21 19.69 -13.68
CA VAL A 47 -11.64 20.92 -13.10
C VAL A 47 -10.39 21.44 -13.83
N GLY A 48 -10.06 20.86 -14.98
CA GLY A 48 -9.04 21.38 -15.90
C GLY A 48 -7.65 20.77 -15.75
N THR A 49 -7.47 19.70 -14.97
CA THR A 49 -6.19 18.99 -14.89
C THR A 49 -5.86 18.30 -16.21
N LYS A 50 -4.69 18.59 -16.77
CA LYS A 50 -4.16 17.85 -17.91
C LYS A 50 -3.57 16.54 -17.42
N ILE A 51 -4.05 15.41 -17.96
CA ILE A 51 -3.57 14.07 -17.60
C ILE A 51 -2.90 13.44 -18.81
N VAL A 52 -1.67 12.95 -18.65
CA VAL A 52 -0.89 12.26 -19.68
C VAL A 52 -0.49 10.87 -19.20
N SER A 53 -0.55 9.91 -20.10
CA SER A 53 -0.06 8.55 -19.86
C SER A 53 1.41 8.48 -20.26
N ASP A 54 2.28 8.44 -19.27
CA ASP A 54 3.72 8.29 -19.45
C ASP A 54 4.32 7.71 -18.16
N HIS A 55 5.50 7.15 -18.23
CA HIS A 55 6.22 6.65 -17.05
C HIS A 55 7.49 7.46 -16.84
N ILE A 56 7.57 8.18 -15.73
CA ILE A 56 8.77 8.95 -15.40
C ILE A 56 9.91 8.01 -15.02
N THR A 57 11.00 8.09 -15.79
CA THR A 57 12.20 7.25 -15.62
C THR A 57 13.33 7.98 -14.90
N SER A 58 13.34 9.31 -14.96
CA SER A 58 14.27 10.15 -14.20
C SER A 58 13.62 11.48 -13.80
N ILE A 59 14.11 12.07 -12.72
CA ILE A 59 13.72 13.40 -12.27
C ILE A 59 14.93 14.12 -11.70
N GLU A 60 15.04 15.42 -11.96
CA GLU A 60 16.12 16.27 -11.45
C GLU A 60 15.50 17.37 -10.57
N LEU A 61 15.85 17.32 -9.29
CA LEU A 61 15.29 18.20 -8.26
C LEU A 61 16.31 19.21 -7.69
N ALA A 62 17.53 19.27 -8.24
CA ALA A 62 18.60 20.15 -7.73
C ALA A 62 18.39 21.62 -8.06
N ALA A 63 17.66 21.93 -9.13
CA ALA A 63 17.44 23.30 -9.60
C ALA A 63 16.04 23.48 -10.20
N ARG A 64 15.49 24.70 -10.11
CA ARG A 64 14.21 25.07 -10.72
C ARG A 64 14.46 25.80 -12.06
N PRO A 65 13.58 25.59 -13.07
CA PRO A 65 12.45 24.64 -13.05
C PRO A 65 12.94 23.20 -12.91
N PHE A 66 12.23 22.40 -12.10
CA PHE A 66 12.48 20.96 -12.02
C PHE A 66 12.22 20.28 -13.34
N SER A 67 12.94 19.21 -13.64
CA SER A 67 12.76 18.47 -14.89
C SER A 67 12.56 16.97 -14.65
N ALA A 68 11.75 16.34 -15.47
CA ALA A 68 11.53 14.90 -15.48
C ALA A 68 11.51 14.35 -16.89
N GLU A 69 12.01 13.13 -17.08
CA GLU A 69 11.99 12.43 -18.35
C GLU A 69 11.05 11.23 -18.29
N GLY A 70 10.19 11.12 -19.29
CA GLY A 70 9.32 9.96 -19.49
C GLY A 70 9.97 8.89 -20.36
N ASP A 71 9.50 7.66 -20.27
CA ASP A 71 9.94 6.55 -21.14
C ASP A 71 9.49 6.76 -22.61
N SER A 72 8.49 7.61 -22.83
CA SER A 72 8.12 8.09 -24.17
C SER A 72 9.21 8.97 -24.84
N GLY A 73 10.22 9.41 -24.08
CA GLY A 73 11.21 10.41 -24.47
C GLY A 73 10.73 11.85 -24.29
N ALA A 74 9.55 12.07 -23.70
CA ALA A 74 9.08 13.42 -23.38
C ALA A 74 9.81 13.97 -22.14
N THR A 75 10.11 15.28 -22.18
CA THR A 75 10.62 16.02 -21.02
C THR A 75 9.52 16.91 -20.46
N TYR A 76 9.36 16.86 -19.15
CA TYR A 76 8.42 17.67 -18.39
C TYR A 76 9.18 18.63 -17.49
N THR A 77 8.73 19.89 -17.41
CA THR A 77 9.32 20.87 -16.51
C THR A 77 8.25 21.51 -15.66
N ALA A 78 8.58 21.83 -14.40
CA ALA A 78 7.66 22.44 -13.45
C ALA A 78 8.39 23.26 -12.39
N ASP A 79 7.75 24.30 -11.88
CA ASP A 79 8.24 25.12 -10.77
C ASP A 79 7.92 24.51 -9.39
N ALA A 80 6.93 23.60 -9.34
CA ALA A 80 6.63 22.78 -8.18
C ALA A 80 6.31 21.34 -8.60
N VAL A 81 6.65 20.36 -7.76
CA VAL A 81 6.42 18.94 -8.01
C VAL A 81 5.70 18.30 -6.81
N ILE A 82 4.66 17.53 -7.08
CA ILE A 82 4.00 16.68 -6.10
C ILE A 82 4.30 15.23 -6.46
N LEU A 83 4.99 14.52 -5.58
CA LEU A 83 5.28 13.10 -5.69
C LEU A 83 4.16 12.30 -5.04
N ALA A 84 3.42 11.50 -5.82
CA ALA A 84 2.32 10.67 -5.39
C ALA A 84 2.42 9.25 -5.96
N THR A 85 3.64 8.72 -5.99
CA THR A 85 3.98 7.41 -6.63
C THR A 85 3.50 6.21 -5.84
N GLY A 86 3.05 6.41 -4.59
CA GLY A 86 2.45 5.39 -3.75
C GLY A 86 3.44 4.38 -3.17
N ALA A 87 2.90 3.25 -2.72
CA ALA A 87 3.65 2.10 -2.23
C ALA A 87 3.02 0.80 -2.73
N GLN A 88 3.80 -0.26 -2.74
CA GLN A 88 3.33 -1.59 -3.11
C GLN A 88 3.47 -2.56 -1.94
N ALA A 89 2.50 -3.43 -1.74
CA ALA A 89 2.63 -4.53 -0.79
C ALA A 89 3.76 -5.46 -1.24
N ASN A 90 4.54 -5.92 -0.28
CA ASN A 90 5.51 -6.96 -0.52
C ASN A 90 4.80 -8.32 -0.57
N TRP A 91 5.11 -9.12 -1.57
CA TRP A 91 4.55 -10.42 -1.80
C TRP A 91 5.59 -11.52 -1.56
N LEU A 92 5.13 -12.75 -1.35
CA LEU A 92 6.02 -13.91 -1.19
C LEU A 92 6.65 -14.35 -2.53
N GLY A 93 6.03 -13.97 -3.65
CA GLY A 93 6.47 -14.33 -5.00
C GLY A 93 6.09 -15.76 -5.40
N LEU A 94 5.07 -16.33 -4.79
CA LEU A 94 4.59 -17.67 -5.10
C LEU A 94 3.60 -17.62 -6.29
N PRO A 95 3.71 -18.56 -7.25
CA PRO A 95 2.71 -18.64 -8.34
C PRO A 95 1.27 -18.80 -7.84
N SER A 96 1.09 -19.54 -6.74
CA SER A 96 -0.22 -19.73 -6.11
C SER A 96 -0.73 -18.46 -5.42
N GLU A 97 0.15 -17.60 -4.93
CA GLU A 97 -0.20 -16.29 -4.40
C GLU A 97 -0.82 -15.42 -5.49
N GLU A 98 -0.16 -15.32 -6.65
CA GLU A 98 -0.65 -14.57 -7.80
C GLU A 98 -2.00 -15.07 -8.30
N LYS A 99 -2.19 -16.39 -8.32
CA LYS A 99 -3.42 -17.05 -8.76
C LYS A 99 -4.63 -16.67 -7.91
N PHE A 100 -4.45 -16.51 -6.60
CA PHE A 100 -5.55 -16.28 -5.66
C PHE A 100 -5.64 -14.84 -5.15
N LYS A 101 -4.86 -13.89 -5.69
CA LYS A 101 -5.03 -12.46 -5.40
C LYS A 101 -6.45 -12.00 -5.73
N GLY A 102 -7.13 -11.38 -4.77
CA GLY A 102 -8.54 -10.99 -4.88
C GLY A 102 -9.54 -12.15 -4.75
N PHE A 103 -9.06 -13.40 -4.70
CA PHE A 103 -9.89 -14.59 -4.50
C PHE A 103 -9.53 -15.33 -3.21
N GLY A 104 -9.21 -14.58 -2.18
CA GLY A 104 -8.85 -15.12 -0.87
C GLY A 104 -7.43 -14.79 -0.43
N VAL A 105 -6.57 -14.24 -1.29
CA VAL A 105 -5.26 -13.68 -0.95
C VAL A 105 -5.34 -12.16 -0.94
N SER A 106 -4.95 -11.54 0.17
CA SER A 106 -4.96 -10.09 0.37
C SER A 106 -3.67 -9.62 1.08
N ALA A 107 -3.35 -8.34 0.96
CA ALA A 107 -2.30 -7.66 1.71
C ALA A 107 -2.86 -6.49 2.57
N CYS A 108 -4.17 -6.47 2.80
CA CYS A 108 -4.84 -5.41 3.57
C CYS A 108 -5.97 -5.99 4.41
N ALA A 109 -5.73 -6.22 5.69
CA ALA A 109 -6.75 -6.75 6.59
C ALA A 109 -7.90 -5.75 6.84
N THR A 110 -7.60 -4.46 6.85
CA THR A 110 -8.61 -3.40 7.03
C THR A 110 -9.53 -3.25 5.82
N CYS A 111 -9.05 -3.63 4.63
CA CYS A 111 -9.84 -3.63 3.40
C CYS A 111 -10.75 -4.86 3.33
N ASP A 112 -10.19 -6.05 3.54
CA ASP A 112 -10.82 -7.32 3.16
C ASP A 112 -11.25 -8.18 4.37
N GLY A 113 -10.92 -7.80 5.58
CA GLY A 113 -11.18 -8.60 6.78
C GLY A 113 -12.66 -8.92 7.01
N PHE A 114 -13.55 -8.03 6.62
CA PHE A 114 -14.99 -8.20 6.75
C PHE A 114 -15.53 -9.43 6.01
N PHE A 115 -15.00 -9.77 4.83
CA PHE A 115 -15.41 -10.92 4.02
C PHE A 115 -15.15 -12.28 4.68
N TYR A 116 -14.34 -12.27 5.74
CA TYR A 116 -13.97 -13.48 6.49
C TYR A 116 -14.71 -13.62 7.82
N ARG A 117 -15.83 -12.93 7.98
CA ARG A 117 -16.69 -13.06 9.16
C ARG A 117 -17.13 -14.53 9.34
N GLY A 118 -16.84 -15.07 10.53
CA GLY A 118 -17.17 -16.46 10.88
C GLY A 118 -16.30 -17.53 10.22
N LYS A 119 -15.19 -17.15 9.55
CA LYS A 119 -14.25 -18.06 8.90
C LYS A 119 -12.90 -18.09 9.62
N GLU A 120 -12.07 -19.08 9.31
CA GLU A 120 -10.67 -19.11 9.72
C GLU A 120 -9.80 -18.43 8.67
N VAL A 121 -8.79 -17.68 9.11
CA VAL A 121 -7.83 -16.99 8.23
C VAL A 121 -6.40 -17.22 8.68
N ALA A 122 -5.46 -17.10 7.75
CA ALA A 122 -4.04 -17.13 8.04
C ALA A 122 -3.39 -15.80 7.65
N VAL A 123 -2.39 -15.39 8.42
CA VAL A 123 -1.58 -14.18 8.19
C VAL A 123 -0.12 -14.63 8.12
N VAL A 124 0.65 -14.13 7.16
CA VAL A 124 2.10 -14.34 7.14
C VAL A 124 2.82 -13.05 7.42
N GLY A 125 3.75 -13.08 8.39
CA GLY A 125 4.55 -11.91 8.74
C GLY A 125 5.14 -12.01 10.16
N GLY A 126 5.57 -10.88 10.71
CA GLY A 126 6.16 -10.87 12.08
C GLY A 126 6.64 -9.50 12.56
N GLY A 127 6.33 -8.43 11.83
CA GLY A 127 6.47 -7.03 12.26
C GLY A 127 5.17 -6.48 12.84
N ASN A 128 5.14 -5.18 13.14
CA ASN A 128 3.95 -4.50 13.67
C ASN A 128 2.74 -4.74 12.77
N THR A 129 2.85 -4.48 11.47
CA THR A 129 1.77 -4.69 10.51
C THR A 129 1.15 -6.08 10.60
N ALA A 130 1.96 -7.13 10.67
CA ALA A 130 1.43 -8.51 10.74
C ALA A 130 0.65 -8.79 12.03
N VAL A 131 1.11 -8.23 13.14
CA VAL A 131 0.44 -8.41 14.45
C VAL A 131 -0.84 -7.55 14.51
N GLU A 132 -0.79 -6.32 14.02
CA GLU A 132 -1.95 -5.42 13.94
C GLU A 132 -3.04 -6.00 13.05
N GLU A 133 -2.68 -6.47 11.85
CA GLU A 133 -3.61 -7.12 10.94
C GLU A 133 -4.20 -8.40 11.52
N ALA A 134 -3.37 -9.23 12.16
CA ALA A 134 -3.87 -10.43 12.83
C ALA A 134 -4.85 -10.09 13.96
N LEU A 135 -4.56 -9.08 14.77
CA LEU A 135 -5.47 -8.61 15.82
C LEU A 135 -6.76 -8.01 15.24
N PHE A 136 -6.65 -7.22 14.18
CA PHE A 136 -7.82 -6.64 13.50
C PHE A 136 -8.75 -7.74 12.96
N LEU A 137 -8.20 -8.76 12.31
CA LEU A 137 -8.95 -9.89 11.77
C LEU A 137 -9.72 -10.68 12.85
N THR A 138 -9.28 -10.66 14.11
CA THR A 138 -10.02 -11.33 15.20
C THR A 138 -11.41 -10.73 15.46
N ASN A 139 -11.69 -9.51 14.98
CA ASN A 139 -13.01 -8.90 15.06
C ASN A 139 -14.03 -9.61 14.15
N PHE A 140 -13.57 -10.28 13.12
CA PHE A 140 -14.41 -10.95 12.11
C PHE A 140 -14.23 -12.46 12.14
N ALA A 141 -13.00 -12.92 12.06
CA ALA A 141 -12.65 -14.33 11.96
C ALA A 141 -12.94 -15.10 13.25
N THR A 142 -13.20 -16.40 13.12
CA THR A 142 -13.29 -17.32 14.28
C THR A 142 -11.92 -17.71 14.80
N LYS A 143 -10.92 -17.77 13.91
CA LYS A 143 -9.53 -18.07 14.23
C LYS A 143 -8.60 -17.36 13.27
N VAL A 144 -7.48 -16.84 13.78
CA VAL A 144 -6.41 -16.20 13.02
C VAL A 144 -5.11 -16.95 13.30
N THR A 145 -4.52 -17.54 12.28
CA THR A 145 -3.24 -18.25 12.38
C THR A 145 -2.12 -17.39 11.82
N LEU A 146 -1.23 -16.89 12.69
CA LEU A 146 -0.05 -16.12 12.27
C LEU A 146 1.11 -17.06 11.95
N ILE A 147 1.58 -17.05 10.72
CA ILE A 147 2.72 -17.87 10.25
C ILE A 147 3.98 -17.00 10.26
N HIS A 148 4.98 -17.42 11.05
CA HIS A 148 6.22 -16.69 11.17
C HIS A 148 7.45 -17.57 10.98
N ARG A 149 8.40 -17.08 10.15
CA ARG A 149 9.62 -17.85 9.78
C ARG A 149 10.71 -17.93 10.83
N ARG A 150 10.52 -17.31 11.99
CA ARG A 150 11.47 -17.29 13.13
C ARG A 150 10.77 -17.69 14.42
N ASP A 151 11.55 -17.81 15.47
CA ASP A 151 11.10 -18.16 16.83
C ASP A 151 10.63 -16.95 17.68
N LYS A 152 10.64 -15.73 17.10
CA LYS A 152 10.19 -14.49 17.76
C LYS A 152 9.81 -13.41 16.76
N LEU A 153 8.78 -12.64 17.13
CA LEU A 153 8.31 -11.50 16.36
C LEU A 153 9.26 -10.30 16.52
N ARG A 154 9.20 -9.40 15.55
CA ARG A 154 9.87 -8.09 15.57
C ARG A 154 8.91 -6.95 15.96
N ALA A 155 7.63 -7.26 16.11
CA ALA A 155 6.61 -6.32 16.54
C ALA A 155 6.88 -5.77 17.94
N ASP A 156 6.28 -4.64 18.26
CA ASP A 156 6.37 -4.01 19.58
C ASP A 156 5.80 -4.91 20.67
N ARG A 157 6.40 -4.86 21.87
CA ARG A 157 6.04 -5.75 22.97
C ARG A 157 4.56 -5.67 23.35
N ILE A 158 3.96 -4.49 23.29
CA ILE A 158 2.55 -4.31 23.61
C ILE A 158 1.64 -5.03 22.61
N LEU A 159 1.98 -5.00 21.33
CA LEU A 159 1.26 -5.71 20.28
C LEU A 159 1.42 -7.23 20.43
N GLN A 160 2.64 -7.69 20.71
CA GLN A 160 2.89 -9.11 20.98
C GLN A 160 2.06 -9.61 22.17
N HIS A 161 2.01 -8.84 23.27
CA HIS A 161 1.23 -9.20 24.44
C HIS A 161 -0.27 -9.35 24.11
N ARG A 162 -0.83 -8.39 23.38
CA ARG A 162 -2.23 -8.45 22.92
C ARG A 162 -2.49 -9.68 22.03
N LEU A 163 -1.55 -10.00 21.14
CA LEU A 163 -1.66 -11.15 20.26
C LEU A 163 -1.66 -12.47 21.06
N PHE A 164 -0.74 -12.62 22.02
CA PHE A 164 -0.61 -13.84 22.81
C PHE A 164 -1.80 -14.07 23.75
N GLU A 165 -2.44 -13.01 24.22
CA GLU A 165 -3.61 -13.10 25.08
C GLU A 165 -4.93 -13.28 24.34
N ASN A 166 -4.94 -13.07 23.03
CA ASN A 166 -6.17 -13.18 22.25
C ASN A 166 -6.52 -14.66 21.98
N PRO A 167 -7.66 -15.17 22.48
CA PRO A 167 -8.02 -16.59 22.36
C PRO A 167 -8.30 -17.05 20.93
N LYS A 168 -8.44 -16.13 19.99
CA LYS A 168 -8.66 -16.45 18.58
C LYS A 168 -7.36 -16.55 17.78
N THR A 169 -6.21 -16.23 18.37
CA THR A 169 -4.92 -16.23 17.66
C THR A 169 -4.11 -17.49 17.97
N GLU A 170 -3.48 -18.02 16.94
CA GLU A 170 -2.46 -19.07 17.03
C GLU A 170 -1.24 -18.64 16.25
N ILE A 171 -0.03 -18.96 16.75
CA ILE A 171 1.21 -18.61 16.05
C ILE A 171 1.96 -19.89 15.71
N LEU A 172 2.29 -20.03 14.43
CA LEU A 172 3.13 -21.10 13.90
C LEU A 172 4.55 -20.56 13.67
N TRP A 173 5.40 -20.82 14.65
CA TRP A 173 6.79 -20.41 14.64
C TRP A 173 7.65 -21.28 13.71
N ASP A 174 8.76 -20.72 13.22
CA ASP A 174 9.73 -21.42 12.38
C ASP A 174 9.10 -22.03 11.10
N HIS A 175 8.08 -21.37 10.52
CA HIS A 175 7.44 -21.82 9.30
C HIS A 175 7.49 -20.76 8.18
N THR A 176 7.72 -21.22 6.97
CA THR A 176 7.54 -20.47 5.71
C THR A 176 6.32 -20.98 4.97
N VAL A 177 5.75 -20.16 4.11
CA VAL A 177 4.67 -20.57 3.21
C VAL A 177 5.28 -21.10 1.93
N ASP A 178 4.87 -22.30 1.51
CA ASP A 178 5.32 -22.92 0.27
C ASP A 178 4.30 -22.73 -0.85
N GLU A 179 3.01 -22.80 -0.53
CA GLU A 179 1.95 -22.81 -1.54
C GLU A 179 0.61 -22.40 -0.89
N ILE A 180 -0.19 -21.66 -1.63
CA ILE A 180 -1.58 -21.37 -1.30
C ILE A 180 -2.45 -22.37 -2.05
N LEU A 181 -3.34 -23.03 -1.33
CA LEU A 181 -4.23 -24.09 -1.82
C LEU A 181 -5.65 -23.52 -1.95
N GLY A 182 -6.35 -23.96 -2.98
CA GLY A 182 -7.71 -23.51 -3.17
C GLY A 182 -8.37 -24.12 -4.40
N SER A 183 -9.64 -23.76 -4.60
CA SER A 183 -10.47 -24.18 -5.72
C SER A 183 -10.35 -23.20 -6.89
N ASP A 184 -10.51 -23.73 -8.11
CA ASP A 184 -10.57 -22.94 -9.34
C ASP A 184 -12.02 -22.58 -9.74
N SER A 185 -13.01 -23.33 -9.20
CA SER A 185 -14.41 -23.14 -9.61
C SER A 185 -15.36 -23.42 -8.43
N PRO A 186 -15.89 -22.39 -7.75
CA PRO A 186 -15.47 -20.99 -7.85
C PRO A 186 -14.04 -20.78 -7.34
N PRO A 187 -13.33 -19.76 -7.81
CA PRO A 187 -11.99 -19.47 -7.32
C PRO A 187 -12.02 -19.05 -5.84
N GLY A 188 -11.10 -19.57 -5.03
CA GLY A 188 -11.03 -19.23 -3.60
C GLY A 188 -9.99 -20.05 -2.85
N VAL A 189 -9.46 -19.44 -1.78
CA VAL A 189 -8.49 -20.08 -0.87
C VAL A 189 -9.20 -21.08 0.04
N GLU A 190 -8.59 -22.25 0.22
CA GLU A 190 -9.04 -23.31 1.14
C GLU A 190 -7.97 -23.62 2.20
N GLY A 191 -6.73 -23.17 2.01
CA GLY A 191 -5.66 -23.38 2.96
C GLY A 191 -4.31 -22.93 2.44
N VAL A 192 -3.30 -23.05 3.30
CA VAL A 192 -1.89 -22.79 2.94
C VAL A 192 -1.01 -23.96 3.34
N ARG A 193 -0.10 -24.39 2.45
CA ARG A 193 0.95 -25.32 2.76
C ARG A 193 2.13 -24.57 3.34
N ILE A 194 2.49 -24.91 4.54
CA ILE A 194 3.64 -24.35 5.26
C ILE A 194 4.76 -25.38 5.40
N ARG A 195 5.99 -24.89 5.52
CA ARG A 195 7.18 -25.71 5.74
C ARG A 195 7.92 -25.24 7.00
N HIS A 196 8.21 -26.17 7.89
CA HIS A 196 9.05 -25.89 9.04
C HIS A 196 10.52 -25.71 8.59
N VAL A 197 11.11 -24.56 8.92
CA VAL A 197 12.42 -24.12 8.37
C VAL A 197 13.59 -25.05 8.73
N ARG A 198 13.54 -25.77 9.87
CA ARG A 198 14.62 -26.63 10.31
C ARG A 198 14.45 -28.09 9.87
N SER A 199 13.23 -28.64 10.02
CA SER A 199 12.97 -30.05 9.70
C SER A 199 12.60 -30.28 8.25
N GLY A 200 12.16 -29.25 7.53
CA GLY A 200 11.61 -29.36 6.19
C GLY A 200 10.23 -30.01 6.11
N GLN A 201 9.65 -30.40 7.25
CA GLN A 201 8.32 -31.00 7.30
C GLN A 201 7.27 -30.00 6.81
N THR A 202 6.36 -30.47 5.98
CA THR A 202 5.24 -29.66 5.47
C THR A 202 3.94 -30.02 6.17
N THR A 203 3.10 -29.01 6.37
CA THR A 203 1.76 -29.15 6.96
C THR A 203 0.81 -28.22 6.20
N VAL A 204 -0.46 -28.58 6.14
CA VAL A 204 -1.51 -27.72 5.59
C VAL A 204 -2.27 -27.05 6.74
N VAL A 205 -2.40 -25.74 6.66
CA VAL A 205 -3.22 -24.92 7.56
C VAL A 205 -4.50 -24.58 6.80
N PRO A 206 -5.66 -25.10 7.21
CA PRO A 206 -6.94 -24.73 6.61
C PRO A 206 -7.23 -23.25 6.86
N CYS A 207 -7.65 -22.52 5.86
CA CYS A 207 -8.12 -21.13 5.99
C CYS A 207 -8.92 -20.73 4.75
N ALA A 208 -9.90 -19.86 4.93
CA ALA A 208 -10.69 -19.31 3.83
C ALA A 208 -10.09 -18.01 3.25
N GLY A 209 -9.12 -17.42 3.96
CA GLY A 209 -8.40 -16.23 3.54
C GLY A 209 -6.96 -16.24 4.02
N PHE A 210 -6.08 -15.70 3.20
CA PHE A 210 -4.64 -15.62 3.46
C PHE A 210 -4.16 -14.18 3.29
N PHE A 211 -3.61 -13.60 4.36
CA PHE A 211 -3.16 -12.21 4.40
C PHE A 211 -1.64 -12.13 4.41
N VAL A 212 -1.08 -11.40 3.45
CA VAL A 212 0.38 -11.24 3.28
C VAL A 212 0.81 -9.94 3.94
N ALA A 213 1.28 -10.02 5.18
CA ALA A 213 1.65 -8.88 6.02
C ALA A 213 3.18 -8.81 6.24
N ILE A 214 3.95 -8.87 5.15
CA ILE A 214 5.43 -8.82 5.18
C ILE A 214 6.01 -7.43 4.92
N GLY A 215 5.16 -6.40 4.92
CA GLY A 215 5.49 -5.00 4.74
C GLY A 215 5.11 -4.45 3.37
N HIS A 216 5.42 -3.17 3.18
CA HIS A 216 5.22 -2.44 1.94
C HIS A 216 6.52 -1.77 1.53
N SER A 217 6.69 -1.53 0.24
CA SER A 217 7.80 -0.80 -0.35
C SER A 217 7.27 0.47 -1.02
N PRO A 218 7.65 1.67 -0.55
CA PRO A 218 7.28 2.92 -1.21
C PRO A 218 7.97 3.02 -2.56
N ALA A 219 7.29 3.58 -3.56
CA ALA A 219 7.86 3.79 -4.89
C ALA A 219 8.71 5.08 -4.92
N SER A 220 9.81 5.07 -4.17
CA SER A 220 10.72 6.19 -3.95
C SER A 220 12.05 6.10 -4.68
N GLU A 221 12.27 5.04 -5.49
CA GLU A 221 13.54 4.82 -6.21
C GLU A 221 13.97 6.04 -7.02
N LEU A 222 13.00 6.68 -7.67
CA LEU A 222 13.19 7.85 -8.53
C LEU A 222 13.84 9.05 -7.81
N VAL A 223 13.63 9.16 -6.49
CA VAL A 223 14.02 10.33 -5.69
C VAL A 223 14.92 9.99 -4.50
N ARG A 224 15.30 8.72 -4.34
CA ARG A 224 16.02 8.21 -3.17
C ARG A 224 17.31 8.96 -2.86
N ASP A 225 18.04 9.36 -3.88
CA ASP A 225 19.34 10.05 -3.74
C ASP A 225 19.20 11.58 -3.67
N GLN A 226 17.99 12.09 -3.82
CA GLN A 226 17.72 13.52 -3.87
C GLN A 226 16.88 14.04 -2.69
N LEU A 227 16.08 13.16 -2.07
CA LEU A 227 15.21 13.49 -0.95
C LEU A 227 15.58 12.70 0.31
N GLU A 228 15.33 13.28 1.46
CA GLU A 228 15.41 12.54 2.71
C GLU A 228 14.39 11.40 2.74
N THR A 229 14.84 10.19 3.14
CA THR A 229 13.98 9.03 3.34
C THR A 229 14.20 8.39 4.69
N HIS A 230 13.13 7.82 5.26
CA HIS A 230 13.22 6.95 6.43
C HIS A 230 13.90 5.62 6.10
N SER A 231 14.24 4.84 7.15
CA SER A 231 14.80 3.48 7.06
C SER A 231 13.81 2.49 6.44
N GLY A 232 13.18 2.62 5.44
CA GLY A 232 12.20 1.79 4.72
C GLY A 232 11.90 2.39 3.35
N GLY A 233 12.61 3.50 3.02
CA GLY A 233 12.49 4.16 1.75
C GLY A 233 11.34 5.17 1.64
N TYR A 234 10.53 5.34 2.68
CA TYR A 234 9.45 6.34 2.67
C TYR A 234 10.03 7.76 2.71
N VAL A 235 9.52 8.63 1.85
CA VAL A 235 9.94 10.02 1.79
C VAL A 235 9.57 10.75 3.09
N VAL A 236 10.52 11.50 3.65
CA VAL A 236 10.31 12.33 4.84
C VAL A 236 9.60 13.61 4.44
N THR A 237 8.53 13.94 5.15
CA THR A 237 7.85 15.24 5.05
C THR A 237 7.87 15.96 6.39
N GLY A 238 7.66 17.27 6.37
CA GLY A 238 7.54 18.05 7.59
C GLY A 238 6.37 17.58 8.48
N PRO A 239 6.39 17.88 9.78
CA PRO A 239 5.25 17.61 10.65
C PRO A 239 4.02 18.38 10.17
N ASP A 240 2.89 17.69 10.05
CA ASP A 240 1.61 18.24 9.54
C ASP A 240 1.73 18.93 8.17
N SER A 241 2.66 18.48 7.32
CA SER A 241 2.99 19.06 6.03
C SER A 241 3.34 17.98 5.02
N THR A 242 3.24 18.30 3.74
CA THR A 242 3.71 17.45 2.63
C THR A 242 5.03 17.95 2.03
N ALA A 243 5.59 19.04 2.56
CA ALA A 243 6.87 19.56 2.11
C ALA A 243 8.02 18.59 2.42
N THR A 244 8.87 18.35 1.42
CA THR A 244 10.06 17.49 1.51
C THR A 244 11.31 18.30 1.90
N SER A 245 12.47 17.63 1.90
CA SER A 245 13.76 18.29 2.12
C SER A 245 14.16 19.28 1.01
N VAL A 246 13.49 19.26 -0.15
CA VAL A 246 13.75 20.16 -1.27
C VAL A 246 12.58 21.15 -1.41
N PRO A 247 12.82 22.49 -1.28
CA PRO A 247 11.78 23.51 -1.44
C PRO A 247 11.10 23.44 -2.82
N GLY A 248 9.76 23.43 -2.83
CA GLY A 248 8.96 23.29 -4.06
C GLY A 248 8.68 21.83 -4.46
N VAL A 249 9.20 20.86 -3.69
CA VAL A 249 8.89 19.44 -3.87
C VAL A 249 8.08 18.95 -2.68
N PHE A 250 6.92 18.38 -2.97
CA PHE A 250 5.96 17.84 -2.01
C PHE A 250 5.78 16.36 -2.23
N ALA A 251 5.46 15.60 -1.18
CA ALA A 251 5.18 14.19 -1.28
C ALA A 251 3.91 13.82 -0.51
N ALA A 252 3.06 12.97 -1.10
CA ALA A 252 1.75 12.66 -0.54
C ALA A 252 1.39 11.18 -0.73
N GLY A 253 0.48 10.71 0.12
CA GLY A 253 -0.05 9.36 0.08
C GLY A 253 0.93 8.31 0.58
N ASP A 254 0.76 7.09 0.09
CA ASP A 254 1.49 5.91 0.58
C ASP A 254 3.02 6.00 0.36
N LEU A 255 3.48 6.94 -0.47
CA LEU A 255 4.91 7.25 -0.60
C LEU A 255 5.53 7.74 0.72
N THR A 256 4.71 8.37 1.57
CA THR A 256 5.12 8.95 2.87
C THR A 256 4.45 8.26 4.07
N ASP A 257 3.25 7.70 3.86
CA ASP A 257 2.44 7.08 4.90
C ASP A 257 2.89 5.65 5.20
N ARG A 258 3.59 5.49 6.32
CA ARG A 258 4.07 4.18 6.81
C ARG A 258 3.03 3.41 7.61
N GLU A 259 1.93 4.07 8.03
CA GLU A 259 1.02 3.54 9.04
C GLU A 259 -0.35 3.18 8.46
N PHE A 260 -1.03 4.12 7.82
CA PHE A 260 -2.44 3.94 7.44
C PHE A 260 -2.62 3.32 6.07
N ARG A 261 -1.99 3.91 5.04
CA ARG A 261 -2.08 3.45 3.64
C ARG A 261 -3.52 3.27 3.18
N GLN A 262 -4.33 4.32 3.37
CA GLN A 262 -5.74 4.31 3.01
C GLN A 262 -6.02 5.32 1.89
N ALA A 263 -7.03 5.02 1.04
CA ALA A 263 -7.44 5.91 -0.05
C ALA A 263 -7.80 7.31 0.46
N VAL A 264 -8.54 7.39 1.57
CA VAL A 264 -8.99 8.67 2.14
C VAL A 264 -7.84 9.47 2.74
N THR A 265 -6.85 8.84 3.38
CA THR A 265 -5.67 9.53 3.90
C THR A 265 -4.80 10.05 2.77
N SER A 266 -4.61 9.25 1.71
CA SER A 266 -3.87 9.66 0.52
C SER A 266 -4.54 10.85 -0.18
N ALA A 267 -5.87 10.84 -0.32
CA ALA A 267 -6.62 11.97 -0.88
C ALA A 267 -6.48 13.24 -0.02
N GLY A 268 -6.55 13.10 1.31
CA GLY A 268 -6.32 14.21 2.24
C GLY A 268 -4.92 14.82 2.11
N MET A 269 -3.88 13.97 2.04
CA MET A 269 -2.50 14.41 1.82
C MET A 269 -2.32 15.05 0.44
N GLY A 270 -2.98 14.54 -0.60
CA GLY A 270 -2.98 15.15 -1.93
C GLY A 270 -3.57 16.56 -1.92
N CYS A 271 -4.65 16.78 -1.16
CA CYS A 271 -5.22 18.10 -0.96
C CYS A 271 -4.23 19.04 -0.24
N MET A 272 -3.57 18.58 0.82
CA MET A 272 -2.54 19.34 1.53
C MET A 272 -1.40 19.75 0.59
N ALA A 273 -0.88 18.80 -0.19
CA ALA A 273 0.22 19.02 -1.15
C ALA A 273 -0.15 20.09 -2.21
N ALA A 274 -1.38 20.03 -2.72
CA ALA A 274 -1.85 21.02 -3.68
C ALA A 274 -1.92 22.43 -3.10
N LEU A 275 -2.43 22.59 -1.86
CA LEU A 275 -2.50 23.87 -1.17
C LEU A 275 -1.11 24.42 -0.81
N GLU A 276 -0.18 23.56 -0.42
CA GLU A 276 1.20 23.94 -0.12
C GLU A 276 1.96 24.33 -1.40
N ALA A 277 1.77 23.61 -2.49
CA ALA A 277 2.36 23.95 -3.78
C ALA A 277 1.85 25.31 -4.30
N GLU A 278 0.55 25.57 -4.16
CA GLU A 278 -0.03 26.88 -4.53
C GLU A 278 0.60 28.03 -3.74
N ARG A 279 0.72 27.90 -2.42
CA ARG A 279 1.37 28.91 -1.58
C ARG A 279 2.82 29.13 -1.95
N PHE A 280 3.57 28.05 -2.14
CA PHE A 280 4.97 28.10 -2.54
C PHE A 280 5.17 28.87 -3.87
N LEU A 281 4.34 28.59 -4.87
CA LEU A 281 4.40 29.28 -6.17
C LEU A 281 4.05 30.76 -6.02
N ALA A 282 3.00 31.09 -5.27
CA ALA A 282 2.62 32.49 -5.02
C ALA A 282 3.72 33.31 -4.33
N GLU A 283 4.47 32.71 -3.41
CA GLU A 283 5.59 33.36 -2.72
C GLU A 283 6.84 33.48 -3.61
N SER A 284 6.97 32.64 -4.63
CA SER A 284 8.12 32.62 -5.54
C SER A 284 7.99 33.64 -6.69
N ASP A 285 6.77 34.05 -7.03
CA ASP A 285 6.45 35.01 -8.09
C ASP A 285 6.50 36.49 -7.60
N GLY A 286 6.75 36.76 -6.31
CA GLY A 286 6.86 38.08 -5.68
C GLY A 286 8.30 38.46 -5.35
#